data_928e178b89fc7e6d1975b53fb5287348
#
_entry.id   928e178b89fc7e6d1975b53fb5287348
#
_cell.length_a   1.000
_cell.length_b   1.000
_cell.length_c   1.000
_cell.angle_alpha   90.00
_cell.angle_beta   90.00
_cell.angle_gamma   90.00
#
_symmetry.space_group_name_H-M   'P 1'
#
loop_
_entity.id
_entity.type
_entity.pdbx_description
1 polymer ?
#
loop_
_entity_poly.entity_id
_entity_poly.type
_entity_poly.pdbx_seq_one_letter_code
_entity_poly.pdbx_strand_id
1 'polypeptide(L)'
;VNGPGDRKTYFTCAFPSSCGKTSTAMIPGHTIVGDDIAYLKIKDDDVKAVNVENGAFGIIRDVNPDDDPVIYKTLTTPRELIFSNVLVKDGKPYWLGMGKELPEEGINFSGEWYKSKEDKNGNEIPPAHKNARYTIKISDLENCDENYDNKKGVPVRGMVFGGRDSDTSVPVAETLNWQHGVFMASSLESETTSATLDKQGERKHNPMANLDFLSVPISEYIDNYLEFGKKAKNQPSIFTVNYFLKDQNSGKYLNGMLDKKIWMLWMEKRVHGEVDAIKSPIGYLPYYEDLRQLFTRYLSIDYTELSYVEQFSIRIENYLAKFQRIKEAFSGIPNLPEEFETELNMQIKRLKDARKKY
;
A
#
# COMPACT_ATOMS: atom_id res chain seq x y z
N VAL A 1 -7.19 -4.54 -11.36
CA VAL A 1 -7.29 -3.27 -12.10
C VAL A 1 -8.04 -3.52 -13.40
N ASN A 2 -9.09 -2.73 -13.63
CA ASN A 2 -9.82 -2.74 -14.90
C ASN A 2 -9.12 -1.80 -15.87
N GLY A 3 -8.50 -2.37 -16.89
CA GLY A 3 -7.83 -1.67 -17.97
C GLY A 3 -8.73 -1.40 -19.18
N PRO A 4 -8.19 -0.92 -20.31
CA PRO A 4 -8.94 -0.69 -21.54
C PRO A 4 -9.61 -1.96 -22.08
N GLY A 5 -10.83 -1.83 -22.65
CA GLY A 5 -11.53 -2.93 -23.30
C GLY A 5 -11.90 -4.08 -22.34
N ASP A 6 -12.33 -3.73 -21.13
CA ASP A 6 -12.73 -4.66 -20.07
C ASP A 6 -11.64 -5.67 -19.64
N ARG A 7 -10.39 -5.38 -19.94
CA ARG A 7 -9.25 -6.19 -19.51
C ARG A 7 -9.08 -6.12 -18.00
N LYS A 8 -9.08 -7.27 -17.32
CA LYS A 8 -8.77 -7.39 -15.90
C LYS A 8 -7.31 -7.80 -15.70
N THR A 9 -6.57 -7.00 -14.96
CA THR A 9 -5.17 -7.26 -14.60
C THR A 9 -5.05 -7.35 -13.09
N TYR A 10 -4.54 -8.47 -12.59
CA TYR A 10 -4.45 -8.73 -11.16
C TYR A 10 -3.07 -8.38 -10.62
N PHE A 11 -3.10 -7.67 -9.50
CA PHE A 11 -1.92 -7.28 -8.72
C PHE A 11 -2.05 -7.80 -7.30
N THR A 12 -0.93 -8.18 -6.70
CA THR A 12 -0.82 -8.32 -5.25
C THR A 12 -0.20 -7.06 -4.67
N CYS A 13 -0.69 -6.63 -3.50
CA CYS A 13 -0.24 -5.39 -2.88
C CYS A 13 0.12 -5.66 -1.41
N ALA A 14 1.35 -5.35 -1.01
CA ALA A 14 1.83 -5.50 0.35
C ALA A 14 2.16 -4.12 0.95
N PHE A 15 1.51 -3.80 2.07
CA PHE A 15 1.66 -2.53 2.78
C PHE A 15 1.69 -2.77 4.29
N PRO A 16 2.52 -2.06 5.05
CA PRO A 16 2.38 -1.99 6.50
C PRO A 16 1.03 -1.38 6.89
N SER A 17 0.61 -1.59 8.13
CA SER A 17 -0.67 -1.05 8.64
C SER A 17 -0.79 0.46 8.39
N SER A 18 -1.95 0.90 7.92
CA SER A 18 -2.27 2.30 7.58
C SER A 18 -1.36 2.95 6.52
N CYS A 19 -0.76 2.15 5.64
CA CYS A 19 0.12 2.64 4.57
C CYS A 19 -0.49 2.55 3.16
N GLY A 20 -1.79 2.28 3.05
CA GLY A 20 -2.50 2.36 1.77
C GLY A 20 -3.13 1.06 1.26
N LYS A 21 -3.04 -0.07 1.99
CA LYS A 21 -3.62 -1.36 1.58
C LYS A 21 -5.11 -1.22 1.22
N THR A 22 -5.94 -0.89 2.19
CA THR A 22 -7.40 -0.78 2.00
C THR A 22 -7.76 0.30 0.98
N SER A 23 -7.11 1.46 1.04
CA SER A 23 -7.39 2.54 0.09
C SER A 23 -6.99 2.20 -1.35
N THR A 24 -6.01 1.30 -1.57
CA THR A 24 -5.69 0.77 -2.89
C THR A 24 -6.73 -0.26 -3.34
N ALA A 25 -7.17 -1.14 -2.43
CA ALA A 25 -8.22 -2.12 -2.71
C ALA A 25 -9.56 -1.48 -3.05
N MET A 26 -9.85 -0.29 -2.50
CA MET A 26 -11.12 0.44 -2.65
C MET A 26 -11.08 1.55 -3.70
N ILE A 27 -10.12 1.52 -4.63
CA ILE A 27 -10.07 2.49 -5.74
C ILE A 27 -11.33 2.37 -6.61
N PRO A 28 -12.09 3.47 -6.80
CA PRO A 28 -13.31 3.44 -7.61
C PRO A 28 -13.08 2.94 -9.04
N GLY A 29 -13.92 2.00 -9.48
CA GLY A 29 -13.85 1.41 -10.83
C GLY A 29 -12.93 0.21 -10.96
N HIS A 30 -12.32 -0.25 -9.87
CA HIS A 30 -11.52 -1.48 -9.82
C HIS A 30 -12.12 -2.49 -8.85
N THR A 31 -11.68 -3.75 -8.94
CA THR A 31 -12.23 -4.85 -8.14
C THR A 31 -11.19 -5.43 -7.19
N ILE A 32 -11.65 -6.08 -6.13
CA ILE A 32 -10.85 -6.74 -5.11
C ILE A 32 -11.11 -8.26 -5.10
N VAL A 33 -10.06 -9.06 -5.05
CA VAL A 33 -10.12 -10.52 -4.92
C VAL A 33 -9.97 -10.96 -3.46
N GLY A 34 -9.15 -10.26 -2.68
CA GLY A 34 -8.88 -10.53 -1.27
C GLY A 34 -8.32 -9.29 -0.58
N ASP A 35 -8.38 -9.24 0.75
CA ASP A 35 -7.98 -8.06 1.52
C ASP A 35 -6.58 -8.16 2.11
N ASP A 36 -6.29 -9.21 2.91
CA ASP A 36 -5.09 -9.22 3.76
C ASP A 36 -4.08 -10.29 3.35
N ILE A 37 -4.53 -11.51 3.08
CA ILE A 37 -3.66 -12.67 2.80
C ILE A 37 -3.96 -13.26 1.43
N ALA A 38 -2.90 -13.44 0.62
CA ALA A 38 -2.97 -14.17 -0.62
C ALA A 38 -1.87 -15.23 -0.68
N TYR A 39 -2.22 -16.46 -1.03
CA TYR A 39 -1.22 -17.47 -1.34
C TYR A 39 -0.81 -17.39 -2.81
N LEU A 40 0.50 -17.27 -3.02
CA LEU A 40 1.07 -17.31 -4.36
C LEU A 40 1.52 -18.73 -4.70
N LYS A 41 1.21 -19.17 -5.91
CA LYS A 41 1.66 -20.44 -6.46
C LYS A 41 1.99 -20.33 -7.93
N ILE A 42 2.94 -21.14 -8.38
CA ILE A 42 3.24 -21.27 -9.80
C ILE A 42 2.36 -22.40 -10.35
N LYS A 43 1.57 -22.08 -11.36
CA LYS A 43 0.72 -23.04 -12.06
C LYS A 43 0.58 -22.63 -13.54
N ASP A 44 0.78 -23.60 -14.43
CA ASP A 44 0.71 -23.39 -15.87
C ASP A 44 1.65 -22.26 -16.34
N ASP A 45 2.89 -22.25 -15.86
CA ASP A 45 3.94 -21.26 -16.11
C ASP A 45 3.66 -19.85 -15.52
N ASP A 46 2.47 -19.59 -15.00
CA ASP A 46 2.07 -18.30 -14.41
C ASP A 46 2.14 -18.31 -12.87
N VAL A 47 2.43 -17.15 -12.30
CA VAL A 47 2.18 -16.90 -10.88
C VAL A 47 0.69 -16.63 -10.69
N LYS A 48 0.06 -17.38 -9.80
CA LYS A 48 -1.36 -17.23 -9.44
C LYS A 48 -1.50 -16.90 -7.97
N ALA A 49 -2.40 -15.96 -7.66
CA ALA A 49 -2.80 -15.64 -6.29
C ALA A 49 -4.15 -16.28 -5.97
N VAL A 50 -4.24 -16.88 -4.78
CA VAL A 50 -5.48 -17.46 -4.26
C VAL A 50 -5.87 -16.69 -3.00
N ASN A 51 -7.09 -16.16 -2.99
CA ASN A 51 -7.68 -15.63 -1.76
C ASN A 51 -8.04 -16.78 -0.81
N VAL A 52 -7.78 -16.60 0.48
CA VAL A 52 -8.05 -17.59 1.53
C VAL A 52 -8.98 -17.03 2.62
N GLU A 53 -9.51 -15.83 2.39
CA GLU A 53 -10.31 -15.09 3.37
C GLU A 53 -11.75 -14.97 2.91
N ASN A 54 -12.68 -15.07 3.87
CA ASN A 54 -14.10 -14.75 3.64
C ASN A 54 -14.42 -13.28 3.92
N GLY A 55 -13.63 -12.61 4.75
CA GLY A 55 -13.90 -11.27 5.24
C GLY A 55 -12.75 -10.31 5.05
N ALA A 56 -13.09 -9.04 4.94
CA ALA A 56 -12.18 -7.91 5.03
C ALA A 56 -12.27 -7.29 6.42
N PHE A 57 -11.12 -6.94 7.00
CA PHE A 57 -11.00 -6.36 8.33
C PHE A 57 -10.18 -5.08 8.28
N GLY A 58 -10.78 -3.94 8.65
CA GLY A 58 -10.12 -2.65 8.51
C GLY A 58 -10.27 -1.71 9.71
N ILE A 59 -9.39 -0.71 9.78
CA ILE A 59 -9.55 0.44 10.64
C ILE A 59 -10.64 1.33 10.03
N ILE A 60 -11.62 1.74 10.86
CA ILE A 60 -12.75 2.56 10.39
C ILE A 60 -12.53 4.06 10.59
N ARG A 61 -11.58 4.45 11.42
CA ARG A 61 -11.26 5.85 11.67
C ARG A 61 -10.93 6.57 10.36
N ASP A 62 -11.48 7.79 10.24
CA ASP A 62 -11.31 8.68 9.08
C ASP A 62 -11.92 8.16 7.77
N VAL A 63 -12.60 7.01 7.76
CA VAL A 63 -13.40 6.57 6.60
C VAL A 63 -14.59 7.51 6.45
N ASN A 64 -14.67 8.22 5.34
CA ASN A 64 -15.67 9.23 5.06
C ASN A 64 -16.13 9.18 3.58
N PRO A 65 -17.26 9.84 3.20
CA PRO A 65 -17.79 9.73 1.85
C PRO A 65 -16.93 10.39 0.77
N ASP A 66 -16.06 11.34 1.13
CA ASP A 66 -15.27 12.10 0.17
C ASP A 66 -13.98 11.36 -0.18
N ASP A 67 -13.29 10.81 0.82
CA ASP A 67 -11.99 10.15 0.66
C ASP A 67 -12.10 8.66 0.33
N ASP A 68 -13.12 7.97 0.90
CA ASP A 68 -13.29 6.52 0.80
C ASP A 68 -14.73 6.13 0.42
N PRO A 69 -15.28 6.63 -0.71
CA PRO A 69 -16.72 6.51 -1.03
C PRO A 69 -17.21 5.06 -1.11
N VAL A 70 -16.40 4.14 -1.66
CA VAL A 70 -16.78 2.73 -1.83
C VAL A 70 -16.98 2.04 -0.48
N ILE A 71 -15.99 2.14 0.40
CA ILE A 71 -16.08 1.48 1.71
C ILE A 71 -17.06 2.21 2.62
N TYR A 72 -17.12 3.55 2.61
CA TYR A 72 -18.10 4.31 3.38
C TYR A 72 -19.53 3.91 3.04
N LYS A 73 -19.87 3.83 1.75
CA LYS A 73 -21.20 3.40 1.29
C LYS A 73 -21.49 1.97 1.77
N THR A 74 -20.51 1.07 1.66
CA THR A 74 -20.63 -0.30 2.11
C THR A 74 -20.93 -0.38 3.62
N LEU A 75 -20.18 0.37 4.44
CA LEU A 75 -20.33 0.36 5.90
C LEU A 75 -21.60 1.07 6.40
N THR A 76 -22.20 1.94 5.60
CA THR A 76 -23.43 2.69 5.96
C THR A 76 -24.69 2.11 5.32
N THR A 77 -24.58 1.08 4.48
CA THR A 77 -25.73 0.36 3.91
C THR A 77 -26.06 -0.85 4.78
N PRO A 78 -27.34 -1.06 5.19
CA PRO A 78 -27.71 -2.21 6.03
C PRO A 78 -27.33 -3.55 5.40
N ARG A 79 -26.53 -4.32 6.11
CA ARG A 79 -26.06 -5.68 5.74
C ARG A 79 -25.42 -6.34 6.97
N GLU A 80 -24.89 -7.56 6.81
CA GLU A 80 -24.14 -8.23 7.88
C GLU A 80 -22.77 -7.58 8.04
N LEU A 81 -22.60 -6.79 9.10
CA LEU A 81 -21.40 -6.04 9.46
C LEU A 81 -21.09 -6.22 10.94
N ILE A 82 -19.81 -6.34 11.27
CA ILE A 82 -19.35 -6.29 12.65
C ILE A 82 -18.55 -5.00 12.84
N PHE A 83 -18.95 -4.22 13.84
CA PHE A 83 -18.20 -3.04 14.28
C PHE A 83 -17.63 -3.29 15.66
N SER A 84 -16.39 -2.85 15.89
CA SER A 84 -15.80 -2.87 17.22
C SER A 84 -15.28 -1.49 17.62
N ASN A 85 -15.51 -1.13 18.90
CA ASN A 85 -15.02 0.10 19.51
C ASN A 85 -15.53 1.40 18.86
N VAL A 86 -16.65 1.34 18.17
CA VAL A 86 -17.39 2.50 17.65
C VAL A 86 -18.34 3.04 18.72
N LEU A 87 -18.90 4.24 18.50
CA LEU A 87 -20.06 4.72 19.27
C LEU A 87 -21.34 4.16 18.63
N VAL A 88 -22.26 3.65 19.43
CA VAL A 88 -23.57 3.18 18.98
C VAL A 88 -24.65 4.05 19.60
N LYS A 89 -25.51 4.65 18.77
CA LYS A 89 -26.72 5.38 19.19
C LYS A 89 -27.88 4.95 18.30
N ASP A 90 -29.01 4.58 18.92
CA ASP A 90 -30.23 4.13 18.24
C ASP A 90 -29.96 3.03 17.18
N GLY A 91 -29.10 2.05 17.53
CA GLY A 91 -28.72 0.94 16.67
C GLY A 91 -27.83 1.31 15.47
N LYS A 92 -27.29 2.53 15.40
CA LYS A 92 -26.40 2.99 14.33
C LYS A 92 -24.98 3.18 14.83
N PRO A 93 -23.96 2.76 14.07
CA PRO A 93 -22.57 2.98 14.39
C PRO A 93 -22.09 4.38 13.99
N TYR A 94 -21.21 4.95 14.80
CA TYR A 94 -20.54 6.22 14.57
C TYR A 94 -19.05 6.08 14.93
N TRP A 95 -18.19 6.70 14.14
CA TRP A 95 -16.73 6.64 14.33
C TRP A 95 -16.07 7.99 14.08
N LEU A 96 -14.83 8.15 14.59
CA LEU A 96 -14.07 9.36 14.42
C LEU A 96 -13.74 9.60 12.94
N GLY A 97 -13.97 10.82 12.48
CA GLY A 97 -13.67 11.20 11.09
C GLY A 97 -14.66 10.67 10.03
N MET A 98 -15.90 10.26 10.43
CA MET A 98 -16.87 9.72 9.47
C MET A 98 -17.54 10.79 8.55
N GLY A 99 -17.10 12.04 8.61
CA GLY A 99 -17.66 13.11 7.78
C GLY A 99 -19.03 13.62 8.23
N LYS A 100 -19.46 13.30 9.47
CA LYS A 100 -20.70 13.73 10.09
C LYS A 100 -20.48 14.15 11.52
N GLU A 101 -21.40 14.99 12.05
CA GLU A 101 -21.48 15.27 13.47
C GLU A 101 -21.83 13.98 14.24
N LEU A 102 -21.12 13.73 15.33
CA LEU A 102 -21.33 12.55 16.16
C LEU A 102 -22.39 12.84 17.24
N PRO A 103 -23.19 11.83 17.66
CA PRO A 103 -24.09 11.95 18.79
C PRO A 103 -23.34 12.39 20.06
N GLU A 104 -24.01 13.16 20.91
CA GLU A 104 -23.44 13.60 22.19
C GLU A 104 -23.54 12.56 23.31
N GLU A 105 -24.22 11.43 23.04
CA GLU A 105 -24.35 10.29 23.97
C GLU A 105 -24.57 8.99 23.20
N GLY A 106 -24.31 7.85 23.85
CA GLY A 106 -24.52 6.52 23.29
C GLY A 106 -23.79 5.45 24.09
N ILE A 107 -23.54 4.31 23.45
CA ILE A 107 -22.76 3.21 24.01
C ILE A 107 -21.44 3.09 23.21
N ASN A 108 -20.31 3.06 23.89
CA ASN A 108 -19.01 2.82 23.27
C ASN A 108 -18.18 1.78 24.05
N PHE A 109 -16.89 1.70 23.76
CA PHE A 109 -15.95 0.78 24.42
C PHE A 109 -15.80 1.00 25.94
N SER A 110 -16.27 2.14 26.49
CA SER A 110 -16.31 2.43 27.94
C SER A 110 -17.68 2.18 28.57
N GLY A 111 -18.64 1.62 27.84
CA GLY A 111 -20.04 1.47 28.24
C GLY A 111 -20.87 2.68 27.85
N GLU A 112 -21.82 3.10 28.71
CA GLU A 112 -22.58 4.35 28.51
C GLU A 112 -21.61 5.52 28.40
N TRP A 113 -21.72 6.26 27.32
CA TRP A 113 -20.85 7.40 27.01
C TRP A 113 -21.68 8.64 26.73
N TYR A 114 -21.17 9.76 27.18
CA TYR A 114 -21.68 11.11 26.89
C TYR A 114 -20.50 12.06 26.67
N LYS A 115 -20.73 13.15 25.96
CA LYS A 115 -19.74 14.17 25.65
C LYS A 115 -19.06 14.70 26.92
N SER A 116 -17.74 14.80 26.90
CA SER A 116 -16.91 15.19 28.04
C SER A 116 -16.88 14.16 29.20
N LYS A 117 -17.29 12.89 28.96
CA LYS A 117 -17.06 11.83 29.96
C LYS A 117 -15.57 11.61 30.15
N GLU A 118 -15.13 11.54 31.39
CA GLU A 118 -13.74 11.29 31.78
C GLU A 118 -13.53 9.86 32.29
N ASP A 119 -12.31 9.38 32.13
CA ASP A 119 -11.83 8.15 32.77
C ASP A 119 -11.46 8.39 34.25
N LYS A 120 -11.09 7.32 34.96
CA LYS A 120 -10.67 7.40 36.39
C LYS A 120 -9.42 8.26 36.64
N ASN A 121 -8.72 8.68 35.59
CA ASN A 121 -7.51 9.52 35.67
C ASN A 121 -7.80 10.98 35.24
N GLY A 122 -9.07 11.32 34.93
CA GLY A 122 -9.46 12.64 34.47
C GLY A 122 -9.18 12.91 32.98
N ASN A 123 -8.92 11.87 32.18
CA ASN A 123 -8.77 12.02 30.75
C ASN A 123 -10.12 11.88 30.05
N GLU A 124 -10.42 12.75 29.10
CA GLU A 124 -11.62 12.66 28.29
C GLU A 124 -11.64 11.37 27.48
N ILE A 125 -12.76 10.63 27.55
CA ILE A 125 -12.99 9.41 26.77
C ILE A 125 -13.58 9.83 25.42
N PRO A 126 -12.92 9.55 24.30
CA PRO A 126 -13.44 9.89 23.00
C PRO A 126 -14.72 9.08 22.67
N PRO A 127 -15.59 9.58 21.77
CA PRO A 127 -16.83 8.91 21.41
C PRO A 127 -16.57 7.52 20.79
N ALA A 128 -15.56 7.37 19.99
CA ALA A 128 -15.10 6.09 19.45
C ALA A 128 -13.59 5.92 19.64
N HIS A 129 -13.12 4.69 19.74
CA HIS A 129 -11.70 4.43 19.91
C HIS A 129 -10.93 4.74 18.62
N LYS A 130 -9.71 5.28 18.75
CA LYS A 130 -8.84 5.57 17.60
C LYS A 130 -8.50 4.34 16.74
N ASN A 131 -8.63 3.14 17.29
CA ASN A 131 -8.43 1.86 16.64
C ASN A 131 -9.76 1.08 16.49
N ALA A 132 -10.88 1.80 16.33
CA ALA A 132 -12.16 1.19 15.98
C ALA A 132 -12.04 0.45 14.64
N ARG A 133 -12.76 -0.69 14.52
CA ARG A 133 -12.64 -1.60 13.37
C ARG A 133 -13.99 -1.96 12.79
N TYR A 134 -13.95 -2.40 11.54
CA TYR A 134 -15.05 -3.10 10.89
C TYR A 134 -14.62 -4.46 10.37
N THR A 135 -15.57 -5.38 10.25
CA THR A 135 -15.43 -6.64 9.52
C THR A 135 -16.62 -6.82 8.60
N ILE A 136 -16.37 -7.17 7.35
CA ILE A 136 -17.37 -7.39 6.32
C ILE A 136 -17.02 -8.60 5.48
N LYS A 137 -18.00 -9.35 4.97
CA LYS A 137 -17.75 -10.37 3.95
C LYS A 137 -17.24 -9.73 2.67
N ILE A 138 -16.18 -10.30 2.08
CA ILE A 138 -15.62 -9.80 0.81
C ILE A 138 -16.68 -9.84 -0.29
N SER A 139 -17.53 -10.88 -0.32
CA SER A 139 -18.64 -11.01 -1.26
C SER A 139 -19.69 -9.88 -1.17
N ASP A 140 -19.75 -9.18 -0.05
CA ASP A 140 -20.69 -8.08 0.18
C ASP A 140 -20.13 -6.71 -0.23
N LEU A 141 -18.85 -6.66 -0.60
CA LEU A 141 -18.24 -5.46 -1.16
C LEU A 141 -18.76 -5.20 -2.57
N GLU A 142 -19.15 -3.96 -2.86
CA GLU A 142 -19.67 -3.58 -4.19
C GLU A 142 -18.63 -3.80 -5.31
N ASN A 143 -17.35 -3.75 -4.95
CA ASN A 143 -16.23 -3.98 -5.86
C ASN A 143 -15.62 -5.38 -5.71
N CYS A 144 -16.33 -6.35 -5.14
CA CYS A 144 -15.88 -7.73 -5.11
C CYS A 144 -15.68 -8.26 -6.54
N ASP A 145 -14.53 -8.86 -6.80
CA ASP A 145 -14.27 -9.49 -8.11
C ASP A 145 -15.01 -10.83 -8.22
N GLU A 146 -15.48 -11.19 -9.40
CA GLU A 146 -16.13 -12.46 -9.66
C GLU A 146 -15.23 -13.68 -9.38
N ASN A 147 -13.90 -13.49 -9.40
CA ASN A 147 -12.90 -14.51 -9.12
C ASN A 147 -12.42 -14.53 -7.64
N TYR A 148 -13.12 -13.84 -6.72
CA TYR A 148 -12.69 -13.76 -5.31
C TYR A 148 -12.60 -15.15 -4.63
N ASP A 149 -13.43 -16.11 -5.03
CA ASP A 149 -13.44 -17.49 -4.53
C ASP A 149 -12.88 -18.51 -5.54
N ASN A 150 -12.12 -18.07 -6.53
CA ASN A 150 -11.54 -18.95 -7.53
C ASN A 150 -10.37 -19.76 -6.94
N LYS A 151 -10.61 -21.02 -6.59
CA LYS A 151 -9.62 -21.93 -6.01
C LYS A 151 -8.42 -22.25 -6.91
N LYS A 152 -8.54 -22.01 -8.23
CA LYS A 152 -7.42 -22.10 -9.16
C LYS A 152 -6.52 -20.86 -9.08
N GLY A 153 -7.00 -19.79 -8.47
CA GLY A 153 -6.34 -18.49 -8.37
C GLY A 153 -6.46 -17.65 -9.63
N VAL A 154 -6.10 -16.38 -9.49
CA VAL A 154 -6.03 -15.39 -10.56
C VAL A 154 -4.58 -15.19 -11.02
N PRO A 155 -4.30 -14.97 -12.31
CA PRO A 155 -2.94 -14.74 -12.80
C PRO A 155 -2.43 -13.37 -12.34
N VAL A 156 -1.35 -13.34 -11.59
CA VAL A 156 -0.71 -12.11 -11.11
C VAL A 156 0.22 -11.56 -12.19
N ARG A 157 0.01 -10.31 -12.59
CA ARG A 157 0.87 -9.61 -13.55
C ARG A 157 1.83 -8.62 -12.89
N GLY A 158 1.49 -8.13 -11.70
CA GLY A 158 2.35 -7.25 -10.94
C GLY A 158 2.24 -7.48 -9.43
N MET A 159 3.33 -7.21 -8.73
CA MET A 159 3.43 -7.24 -7.28
C MET A 159 3.85 -5.86 -6.79
N VAL A 160 3.07 -5.27 -5.91
CA VAL A 160 3.26 -3.90 -5.42
C VAL A 160 3.69 -3.94 -3.96
N PHE A 161 4.78 -3.25 -3.64
CA PHE A 161 5.25 -3.06 -2.27
C PHE A 161 5.26 -1.58 -1.94
N GLY A 162 4.55 -1.19 -0.90
CA GLY A 162 4.44 0.21 -0.50
C GLY A 162 4.64 0.43 0.99
N GLY A 163 5.07 1.63 1.35
CA GLY A 163 5.25 2.07 2.72
C GLY A 163 4.98 3.57 2.83
N ARG A 164 4.95 4.08 4.06
CA ARG A 164 4.86 5.50 4.35
C ARG A 164 6.26 6.10 4.37
N ASP A 165 6.56 6.96 3.42
CA ASP A 165 7.86 7.60 3.27
C ASP A 165 7.67 9.07 2.88
N SER A 166 7.92 9.97 3.83
CA SER A 166 7.62 11.39 3.63
C SER A 166 8.68 12.15 2.84
N ASP A 167 9.87 11.57 2.60
CA ASP A 167 11.01 12.35 2.11
C ASP A 167 11.91 11.67 1.06
N THR A 168 11.71 10.40 0.74
CA THR A 168 12.67 9.66 -0.09
C THR A 168 12.05 9.08 -1.36
N SER A 169 11.07 8.17 -1.19
CA SER A 169 10.58 7.33 -2.28
C SER A 169 9.61 8.08 -3.20
N VAL A 170 9.79 7.90 -4.51
CA VAL A 170 8.87 8.41 -5.54
C VAL A 170 7.50 7.72 -5.45
N PRO A 171 6.43 8.31 -6.02
CA PRO A 171 5.08 7.75 -5.95
C PRO A 171 4.93 6.34 -6.52
N VAL A 172 5.61 6.04 -7.62
CA VAL A 172 5.63 4.71 -8.24
C VAL A 172 6.93 4.50 -9.04
N ALA A 173 7.48 3.28 -8.95
CA ALA A 173 8.58 2.83 -9.79
C ALA A 173 8.44 1.32 -10.08
N GLU A 174 8.71 0.90 -11.32
CA GLU A 174 8.90 -0.50 -11.67
C GLU A 174 10.35 -0.89 -11.41
N THR A 175 10.60 -2.05 -10.84
CA THR A 175 11.96 -2.51 -10.59
C THR A 175 12.64 -3.02 -11.85
N LEU A 176 13.98 -3.07 -11.86
CA LEU A 176 14.75 -3.39 -13.06
C LEU A 176 14.58 -4.85 -13.53
N ASN A 177 14.39 -5.76 -12.58
CA ASN A 177 14.17 -7.19 -12.78
C ASN A 177 13.70 -7.81 -11.46
N TRP A 178 13.50 -9.13 -11.43
CA TRP A 178 13.00 -9.84 -10.26
C TRP A 178 13.92 -9.69 -9.03
N GLN A 179 15.23 -9.89 -9.19
CA GLN A 179 16.19 -9.80 -8.09
C GLN A 179 16.22 -8.40 -7.48
N HIS A 180 16.26 -7.37 -8.33
CA HIS A 180 16.15 -6.00 -7.89
C HIS A 180 14.80 -5.72 -7.20
N GLY A 181 13.72 -6.33 -7.68
CA GLY A 181 12.39 -6.24 -7.08
C GLY A 181 12.34 -6.83 -5.68
N VAL A 182 12.86 -8.02 -5.50
CA VAL A 182 12.96 -8.68 -4.19
C VAL A 182 13.83 -7.85 -3.24
N PHE A 183 14.96 -7.34 -3.72
CA PHE A 183 15.82 -6.45 -2.94
C PHE A 183 15.10 -5.16 -2.52
N MET A 184 14.43 -4.47 -3.44
CA MET A 184 13.70 -3.23 -3.14
C MET A 184 12.55 -3.45 -2.15
N ALA A 185 11.81 -4.54 -2.29
CA ALA A 185 10.75 -4.94 -1.36
C ALA A 185 11.31 -5.29 0.03
N SER A 186 12.44 -6.01 0.09
CA SER A 186 13.12 -6.33 1.35
C SER A 186 13.73 -5.10 2.02
N SER A 187 14.01 -4.05 1.25
CA SER A 187 14.55 -2.77 1.71
C SER A 187 13.45 -1.76 2.09
N LEU A 188 12.21 -2.22 2.25
CA LEU A 188 11.11 -1.33 2.62
C LEU A 188 11.32 -0.77 4.01
N GLU A 189 11.23 0.54 4.13
CA GLU A 189 11.08 1.27 5.39
C GLU A 189 9.70 1.92 5.40
N SER A 190 9.12 2.07 6.59
CA SER A 190 7.84 2.75 6.76
C SER A 190 7.83 3.59 8.04
N GLU A 191 7.28 4.79 7.95
CA GLU A 191 7.03 5.63 9.10
C GLU A 191 5.84 5.08 9.89
N THR A 192 5.99 5.02 11.22
CA THR A 192 4.95 4.55 12.14
C THR A 192 3.74 5.47 12.14
N THR A 193 2.57 4.90 12.39
CA THR A 193 1.29 5.61 12.40
C THR A 193 0.65 5.56 13.79
N SER A 194 -0.45 6.27 13.99
CA SER A 194 -1.25 6.21 15.21
C SER A 194 -1.88 4.82 15.48
N ALA A 195 -1.81 3.90 14.52
CA ALA A 195 -2.26 2.52 14.70
C ALA A 195 -1.25 1.65 15.46
N THR A 196 0.01 2.08 15.56
CA THR A 196 1.06 1.40 16.33
C THR A 196 1.13 1.95 17.75
N LEU A 197 1.70 1.18 18.67
CA LEU A 197 1.97 1.62 20.04
C LEU A 197 3.20 2.54 20.12
N ASP A 198 3.96 2.60 19.04
CA ASP A 198 5.19 3.38 18.93
C ASP A 198 4.93 4.89 18.73
N LYS A 199 5.99 5.67 18.88
CA LYS A 199 5.97 7.10 18.57
C LYS A 199 5.65 7.32 17.08
N GLN A 200 4.65 8.13 16.79
CA GLN A 200 4.22 8.41 15.41
C GLN A 200 5.35 9.09 14.60
N GLY A 201 5.52 8.67 13.35
CA GLY A 201 6.50 9.23 12.42
C GLY A 201 7.92 8.66 12.58
N GLU A 202 8.12 7.66 13.42
CA GLU A 202 9.39 6.96 13.51
C GLU A 202 9.55 5.99 12.31
N ARG A 203 10.68 6.10 11.61
CA ARG A 203 10.96 5.23 10.45
C ARG A 203 11.48 3.88 10.93
N LYS A 204 10.81 2.82 10.51
CA LYS A 204 11.17 1.44 10.83
C LYS A 204 11.39 0.61 9.56
N HIS A 205 12.36 -0.27 9.61
CA HIS A 205 12.57 -1.29 8.61
C HIS A 205 11.41 -2.31 8.69
N ASN A 206 10.74 -2.53 7.56
CA ASN A 206 9.63 -3.45 7.46
C ASN A 206 9.71 -4.22 6.13
N PRO A 207 10.65 -5.18 6.03
CA PRO A 207 10.93 -5.90 4.80
C PRO A 207 9.67 -6.57 4.25
N MET A 208 9.41 -6.34 2.97
CA MET A 208 8.25 -6.84 2.22
C MET A 208 6.88 -6.53 2.85
N ALA A 209 6.83 -5.55 3.77
CA ALA A 209 5.65 -5.20 4.56
C ALA A 209 5.04 -6.40 5.35
N ASN A 210 5.85 -7.40 5.67
CA ASN A 210 5.37 -8.68 6.18
C ASN A 210 6.12 -9.20 7.41
N LEU A 211 7.02 -8.40 7.97
CA LEU A 211 7.92 -8.84 9.05
C LEU A 211 7.17 -9.41 10.26
N ASP A 212 6.07 -8.77 10.67
CA ASP A 212 5.28 -9.15 11.85
C ASP A 212 4.52 -10.49 11.66
N PHE A 213 4.43 -11.00 10.43
CA PHE A 213 3.67 -12.20 10.08
C PHE A 213 4.55 -13.38 9.65
N LEU A 214 5.87 -13.21 9.65
CA LEU A 214 6.78 -14.27 9.23
C LEU A 214 6.90 -15.36 10.30
N SER A 215 6.75 -16.60 9.86
CA SER A 215 7.01 -17.80 10.67
C SER A 215 8.41 -18.40 10.43
N VAL A 216 9.18 -17.78 9.55
CA VAL A 216 10.56 -18.17 9.19
C VAL A 216 11.48 -16.95 9.29
N PRO A 217 12.82 -17.15 9.41
CA PRO A 217 13.77 -16.03 9.34
C PRO A 217 13.61 -15.20 8.06
N ILE A 218 13.83 -13.90 8.15
CA ILE A 218 13.73 -12.99 6.98
C ILE A 218 14.67 -13.40 5.85
N SER A 219 15.85 -13.92 6.15
CA SER A 219 16.80 -14.44 5.15
C SER A 219 16.22 -15.59 4.33
N GLU A 220 15.54 -16.53 4.99
CA GLU A 220 14.86 -17.64 4.33
C GLU A 220 13.67 -17.15 3.50
N TYR A 221 12.93 -16.14 3.99
CA TYR A 221 11.81 -15.56 3.26
C TYR A 221 12.27 -14.84 1.98
N ILE A 222 13.39 -14.12 2.03
CA ILE A 222 14.02 -13.48 0.86
C ILE A 222 14.48 -14.55 -0.13
N ASP A 223 15.16 -15.61 0.34
CA ASP A 223 15.61 -16.70 -0.50
C ASP A 223 14.44 -17.41 -1.20
N ASN A 224 13.35 -17.68 -0.46
CA ASN A 224 12.14 -18.25 -1.03
C ASN A 224 11.55 -17.39 -2.16
N TYR A 225 11.58 -16.04 -2.05
CA TYR A 225 11.15 -15.15 -3.13
C TYR A 225 12.09 -15.19 -4.34
N LEU A 226 13.39 -15.23 -4.11
CA LEU A 226 14.38 -15.36 -5.19
C LEU A 226 14.20 -16.67 -5.95
N GLU A 227 14.09 -17.80 -5.23
CA GLU A 227 13.86 -19.11 -5.81
C GLU A 227 12.48 -19.25 -6.48
N PHE A 228 11.45 -18.61 -5.92
CA PHE A 228 10.12 -18.56 -6.53
C PHE A 228 10.18 -17.91 -7.91
N GLY A 229 10.88 -16.77 -8.02
CA GLY A 229 11.06 -16.12 -9.31
C GLY A 229 11.84 -16.95 -10.33
N LYS A 230 12.89 -17.64 -9.89
CA LYS A 230 13.66 -18.54 -10.78
C LYS A 230 12.80 -19.67 -11.38
N LYS A 231 11.78 -20.11 -10.62
CA LYS A 231 10.85 -21.17 -11.04
C LYS A 231 9.68 -20.65 -11.90
N ALA A 232 9.35 -19.36 -11.80
CA ALA A 232 8.26 -18.75 -12.55
C ALA A 232 8.73 -18.40 -13.98
N LYS A 233 8.13 -19.00 -15.00
CA LYS A 233 8.46 -18.67 -16.38
C LYS A 233 7.95 -17.28 -16.77
N ASN A 234 6.71 -16.98 -16.36
CA ASN A 234 6.10 -15.68 -16.54
C ASN A 234 6.14 -14.93 -15.20
N GLN A 235 7.28 -14.29 -14.89
CA GLN A 235 7.44 -13.52 -13.67
C GLN A 235 6.55 -12.28 -13.68
N PRO A 236 5.80 -11.97 -12.59
CA PRO A 236 5.16 -10.68 -12.45
C PRO A 236 6.20 -9.55 -12.36
N SER A 237 5.89 -8.37 -12.89
CA SER A 237 6.69 -7.17 -12.60
C SER A 237 6.55 -6.80 -11.12
N ILE A 238 7.63 -6.34 -10.49
CA ILE A 238 7.59 -5.82 -9.12
C ILE A 238 7.65 -4.30 -9.17
N PHE A 239 6.77 -3.66 -8.40
CA PHE A 239 6.64 -2.22 -8.28
C PHE A 239 6.81 -1.78 -6.83
N THR A 240 7.39 -0.60 -6.64
CA THR A 240 7.38 0.11 -5.36
C THR A 240 6.47 1.32 -5.46
N VAL A 241 5.70 1.58 -4.40
CA VAL A 241 4.80 2.75 -4.34
C VAL A 241 4.95 3.50 -3.02
N ASN A 242 4.71 4.82 -3.07
CA ASN A 242 4.67 5.69 -1.92
C ASN A 242 3.59 6.76 -2.10
N TYR A 243 2.57 6.74 -1.27
CA TYR A 243 1.46 7.70 -1.33
C TYR A 243 1.65 8.91 -0.40
N PHE A 244 2.75 8.95 0.38
CA PHE A 244 2.92 9.84 1.51
C PHE A 244 4.07 10.83 1.37
N LEU A 245 4.61 10.96 0.14
CA LEU A 245 5.67 11.91 -0.15
C LEU A 245 5.19 13.33 0.11
N LYS A 246 6.04 14.12 0.78
CA LYS A 246 5.74 15.50 1.16
C LYS A 246 6.69 16.49 0.51
N ASP A 247 6.17 17.66 0.23
CA ASP A 247 7.00 18.82 0.02
C ASP A 247 7.73 19.19 1.33
N GLN A 248 9.04 19.30 1.27
CA GLN A 248 9.87 19.48 2.46
C GLN A 248 9.77 20.88 3.05
N ASN A 249 9.29 21.86 2.30
CA ASN A 249 9.15 23.25 2.76
C ASN A 249 7.78 23.45 3.43
N SER A 250 6.71 23.00 2.78
CA SER A 250 5.35 23.21 3.28
C SER A 250 4.83 22.07 4.17
N GLY A 251 5.47 20.90 4.14
CA GLY A 251 5.01 19.69 4.82
C GLY A 251 3.74 19.07 4.25
N LYS A 252 3.21 19.61 3.14
CA LYS A 252 2.01 19.09 2.48
C LYS A 252 2.33 17.83 1.66
N TYR A 253 1.37 16.94 1.56
CA TYR A 253 1.50 15.80 0.66
C TYR A 253 1.55 16.23 -0.80
N LEU A 254 2.47 15.63 -1.56
CA LEU A 254 2.62 15.83 -3.00
C LEU A 254 1.63 14.96 -3.80
N ASN A 255 1.08 13.93 -3.18
CA ASN A 255 0.07 13.08 -3.79
C ASN A 255 -1.33 13.49 -3.35
N GLY A 256 -2.25 13.59 -4.30
CA GLY A 256 -3.68 13.66 -4.03
C GLY A 256 -4.23 12.28 -3.59
N MET A 257 -5.41 12.28 -2.97
CA MET A 257 -6.06 11.07 -2.44
C MET A 257 -6.32 10.01 -3.51
N LEU A 258 -6.61 10.42 -4.74
CA LEU A 258 -6.92 9.51 -5.86
C LEU A 258 -5.74 9.26 -6.81
N ASP A 259 -4.58 9.86 -6.59
CA ASP A 259 -3.41 9.66 -7.45
C ASP A 259 -2.98 8.19 -7.53
N LYS A 260 -3.19 7.42 -6.45
CA LYS A 260 -3.00 5.97 -6.42
C LYS A 260 -3.71 5.22 -7.56
N LYS A 261 -4.86 5.75 -8.05
CA LYS A 261 -5.55 5.21 -9.23
C LYS A 261 -4.69 5.34 -10.48
N ILE A 262 -4.03 6.49 -10.63
CA ILE A 262 -3.15 6.76 -11.77
C ILE A 262 -1.92 5.86 -11.72
N TRP A 263 -1.33 5.68 -10.52
CA TRP A 263 -0.19 4.76 -10.35
C TRP A 263 -0.56 3.33 -10.72
N MET A 264 -1.73 2.85 -10.28
CA MET A 264 -2.22 1.50 -10.63
C MET A 264 -2.50 1.36 -12.13
N LEU A 265 -3.09 2.36 -12.77
CA LEU A 265 -3.33 2.37 -14.22
C LEU A 265 -2.04 2.42 -15.04
N TRP A 266 -1.04 3.18 -14.58
CA TRP A 266 0.28 3.17 -15.21
C TRP A 266 0.94 1.79 -15.11
N MET A 267 0.93 1.17 -13.92
CA MET A 267 1.45 -0.19 -13.72
C MET A 267 0.72 -1.20 -14.60
N GLU A 268 -0.60 -1.07 -14.75
CA GLU A 268 -1.41 -1.91 -15.63
C GLU A 268 -0.93 -1.81 -17.09
N LYS A 269 -0.74 -0.60 -17.59
CA LYS A 269 -0.20 -0.39 -18.94
C LYS A 269 1.23 -0.91 -19.09
N ARG A 270 2.07 -0.76 -18.06
CA ARG A 270 3.45 -1.29 -18.08
C ARG A 270 3.49 -2.80 -18.23
N VAL A 271 2.72 -3.56 -17.46
CA VAL A 271 2.72 -5.04 -17.53
C VAL A 271 2.17 -5.58 -18.84
N HIS A 272 1.47 -4.75 -19.62
CA HIS A 272 1.00 -5.08 -20.97
C HIS A 272 1.84 -4.46 -22.09
N GLY A 273 2.93 -3.76 -21.76
CA GLY A 273 3.82 -3.16 -22.77
C GLY A 273 3.19 -2.02 -23.57
N GLU A 274 2.17 -1.34 -23.01
CA GLU A 274 1.45 -0.24 -23.67
C GLU A 274 2.09 1.13 -23.46
N VAL A 275 2.99 1.25 -22.51
CA VAL A 275 3.75 2.48 -22.24
C VAL A 275 5.22 2.16 -21.98
N ASP A 276 6.11 3.03 -22.43
CA ASP A 276 7.52 2.98 -22.10
C ASP A 276 7.79 3.56 -20.71
N ALA A 277 9.07 3.52 -20.29
CA ALA A 277 9.46 4.09 -19.01
C ALA A 277 10.89 4.62 -19.03
N ILE A 278 11.17 5.58 -18.16
CA ILE A 278 12.49 6.18 -18.00
C ILE A 278 13.33 5.30 -17.08
N LYS A 279 14.41 4.74 -17.60
CA LYS A 279 15.37 4.00 -16.77
C LYS A 279 16.11 4.94 -15.83
N SER A 280 16.01 4.67 -14.55
CA SER A 280 16.61 5.46 -13.47
C SER A 280 17.48 4.60 -12.55
N PRO A 281 18.22 5.20 -11.61
CA PRO A 281 18.99 4.45 -10.61
C PRO A 281 18.15 3.56 -9.69
N ILE A 282 16.85 3.86 -9.53
CA ILE A 282 15.96 3.16 -8.62
C ILE A 282 14.94 2.25 -9.33
N GLY A 283 15.01 2.13 -10.64
CA GLY A 283 14.07 1.37 -11.47
C GLY A 283 13.58 2.16 -12.66
N TYR A 284 12.43 1.79 -13.20
CA TYR A 284 11.79 2.48 -14.31
C TYR A 284 10.70 3.42 -13.80
N LEU A 285 10.71 4.67 -14.25
CA LEU A 285 9.76 5.72 -13.86
C LEU A 285 8.83 6.05 -15.04
N PRO A 286 7.59 6.50 -14.78
CA PRO A 286 6.68 6.94 -15.84
C PRO A 286 7.22 8.15 -16.57
N TYR A 287 6.88 8.28 -17.86
CA TYR A 287 7.02 9.55 -18.55
C TYR A 287 5.93 10.54 -18.08
N TYR A 288 6.28 11.82 -18.04
CA TYR A 288 5.35 12.90 -17.70
C TYR A 288 4.09 12.85 -18.56
N GLU A 289 4.24 12.70 -19.87
CA GLU A 289 3.13 12.73 -20.81
C GLU A 289 2.12 11.59 -20.59
N ASP A 290 2.61 10.38 -20.22
CA ASP A 290 1.73 9.26 -19.89
C ASP A 290 0.90 9.57 -18.64
N LEU A 291 1.53 10.13 -17.61
CA LEU A 291 0.82 10.51 -16.40
C LEU A 291 -0.17 11.64 -16.67
N ARG A 292 0.21 12.69 -17.41
CA ARG A 292 -0.67 13.81 -17.76
C ARG A 292 -1.94 13.30 -18.44
N GLN A 293 -1.81 12.39 -19.40
CA GLN A 293 -2.96 11.78 -20.09
C GLN A 293 -3.85 10.97 -19.12
N LEU A 294 -3.26 10.20 -18.22
CA LEU A 294 -4.00 9.41 -17.24
C LEU A 294 -4.73 10.31 -16.23
N PHE A 295 -4.06 11.34 -15.69
CA PHE A 295 -4.67 12.31 -14.77
C PHE A 295 -5.84 13.04 -15.41
N THR A 296 -5.66 13.54 -16.64
CA THR A 296 -6.73 14.23 -17.39
C THR A 296 -7.90 13.27 -17.63
N ARG A 297 -7.63 12.06 -18.12
CA ARG A 297 -8.68 11.11 -18.51
C ARG A 297 -9.49 10.56 -17.34
N TYR A 298 -8.83 10.21 -16.24
CA TYR A 298 -9.46 9.45 -15.16
C TYR A 298 -9.80 10.26 -13.91
N LEU A 299 -9.18 11.43 -13.73
CA LEU A 299 -9.42 12.30 -12.58
C LEU A 299 -9.86 13.72 -12.99
N SER A 300 -9.81 14.07 -14.28
CA SER A 300 -10.08 15.44 -14.77
C SER A 300 -9.16 16.50 -14.13
N ILE A 301 -7.92 16.10 -13.80
CA ILE A 301 -6.90 16.95 -13.20
C ILE A 301 -5.90 17.35 -14.27
N ASP A 302 -5.56 18.65 -14.32
CA ASP A 302 -4.43 19.17 -15.09
C ASP A 302 -3.13 18.88 -14.31
N TYR A 303 -2.47 17.79 -14.69
CA TYR A 303 -1.21 17.36 -14.07
C TYR A 303 -0.05 18.12 -14.70
N THR A 304 0.63 18.95 -13.91
CA THR A 304 1.67 19.86 -14.39
C THR A 304 3.07 19.22 -14.38
N GLU A 305 3.97 19.75 -15.24
CA GLU A 305 5.40 19.36 -15.19
C GLU A 305 6.03 19.64 -13.83
N LEU A 306 5.61 20.72 -13.15
CA LEU A 306 6.09 21.03 -11.80
C LEU A 306 5.71 19.92 -10.82
N SER A 307 4.44 19.51 -10.82
CA SER A 307 3.97 18.38 -9.96
C SER A 307 4.76 17.11 -10.26
N TYR A 308 5.01 16.82 -11.55
CA TYR A 308 5.83 15.67 -11.94
C TYR A 308 7.26 15.77 -11.40
N VAL A 309 7.92 16.90 -11.56
CA VAL A 309 9.28 17.11 -11.06
C VAL A 309 9.33 16.97 -9.54
N GLU A 310 8.38 17.57 -8.82
CA GLU A 310 8.32 17.46 -7.36
C GLU A 310 8.12 16.02 -6.87
N GLN A 311 7.28 15.23 -7.57
CA GLN A 311 6.99 13.85 -7.21
C GLN A 311 8.09 12.87 -7.64
N PHE A 312 8.66 13.03 -8.84
CA PHE A 312 9.55 12.04 -9.45
C PHE A 312 11.04 12.39 -9.45
N SER A 313 11.43 13.57 -8.95
CA SER A 313 12.85 13.88 -8.71
C SER A 313 13.46 12.88 -7.73
N ILE A 314 14.55 12.24 -8.13
CA ILE A 314 15.22 11.22 -7.30
C ILE A 314 16.05 11.90 -6.23
N ARG A 315 15.68 11.69 -4.97
CA ARG A 315 16.35 12.23 -3.78
C ARG A 315 17.55 11.37 -3.43
N ILE A 316 18.63 11.51 -4.21
CA ILE A 316 19.81 10.61 -4.20
C ILE A 316 20.40 10.47 -2.81
N GLU A 317 20.58 11.57 -2.06
CA GLU A 317 21.17 11.53 -0.73
C GLU A 317 20.29 10.79 0.28
N ASN A 318 18.97 10.98 0.20
CA ASN A 318 18.02 10.27 1.05
C ASN A 318 18.02 8.75 0.74
N TYR A 319 18.09 8.39 -0.54
CA TYR A 319 18.22 6.98 -0.94
C TYR A 319 19.54 6.37 -0.48
N LEU A 320 20.66 7.10 -0.59
CA LEU A 320 21.97 6.62 -0.08
C LEU A 320 21.91 6.40 1.44
N ALA A 321 21.33 7.33 2.18
CA ALA A 321 21.12 7.20 3.62
C ALA A 321 20.20 6.00 3.95
N LYS A 322 19.11 5.81 3.19
CA LYS A 322 18.24 4.64 3.31
C LYS A 322 19.02 3.34 3.15
N PHE A 323 19.77 3.19 2.05
CA PHE A 323 20.48 1.93 1.81
C PHE A 323 21.66 1.70 2.75
N GLN A 324 22.18 2.75 3.38
CA GLN A 324 23.12 2.59 4.48
C GLN A 324 22.45 2.00 5.72
N ARG A 325 21.25 2.48 6.11
CA ARG A 325 20.45 1.90 7.21
C ARG A 325 20.04 0.45 6.91
N ILE A 326 19.66 0.15 5.65
CA ILE A 326 19.34 -1.22 5.22
C ILE A 326 20.58 -2.14 5.36
N LYS A 327 21.75 -1.66 4.96
CA LYS A 327 22.99 -2.40 5.14
C LYS A 327 23.25 -2.73 6.62
N GLU A 328 23.03 -1.77 7.51
CA GLU A 328 23.15 -1.95 8.95
C GLU A 328 22.10 -2.91 9.50
N ALA A 329 20.83 -2.79 9.09
CA ALA A 329 19.74 -3.64 9.53
C ALA A 329 19.93 -5.11 9.14
N PHE A 330 20.51 -5.37 7.98
CA PHE A 330 20.81 -6.74 7.52
C PHE A 330 22.19 -7.24 7.95
N SER A 331 23.04 -6.37 8.52
CA SER A 331 24.35 -6.75 9.04
C SER A 331 24.19 -7.76 10.18
N GLY A 332 24.78 -8.94 10.00
CA GLY A 332 24.71 -10.00 11.02
C GLY A 332 23.48 -10.88 10.94
N ILE A 333 22.57 -10.69 9.98
CA ILE A 333 21.50 -11.67 9.71
C ILE A 333 22.12 -12.92 9.09
N PRO A 334 22.01 -14.09 9.73
CA PRO A 334 22.64 -15.30 9.20
C PRO A 334 21.93 -15.78 7.94
N ASN A 335 22.69 -16.42 7.04
CA ASN A 335 22.19 -17.03 5.80
C ASN A 335 21.46 -16.05 4.87
N LEU A 336 21.84 -14.77 4.88
CA LEU A 336 21.31 -13.82 3.91
C LEU A 336 21.77 -14.22 2.50
N PRO A 337 20.87 -14.31 1.50
CA PRO A 337 21.24 -14.67 0.13
C PRO A 337 22.30 -13.70 -0.46
N GLU A 338 23.28 -14.23 -1.15
CA GLU A 338 24.35 -13.43 -1.81
C GLU A 338 23.77 -12.45 -2.84
N GLU A 339 22.68 -12.83 -3.49
CA GLU A 339 21.95 -11.98 -4.44
C GLU A 339 21.45 -10.69 -3.78
N PHE A 340 21.04 -10.75 -2.51
CA PHE A 340 20.60 -9.54 -1.77
C PHE A 340 21.77 -8.58 -1.56
N GLU A 341 22.91 -9.06 -1.09
CA GLU A 341 24.10 -8.23 -0.89
C GLU A 341 24.62 -7.65 -2.20
N THR A 342 24.58 -8.44 -3.26
CA THR A 342 24.97 -8.02 -4.61
C THR A 342 24.09 -6.88 -5.09
N GLU A 343 22.76 -7.00 -4.96
CA GLU A 343 21.82 -5.94 -5.34
C GLU A 343 21.95 -4.69 -4.48
N LEU A 344 22.18 -4.81 -3.18
CA LEU A 344 22.46 -3.68 -2.30
C LEU A 344 23.68 -2.87 -2.78
N ASN A 345 24.78 -3.56 -3.07
CA ASN A 345 26.00 -2.92 -3.54
C ASN A 345 25.80 -2.27 -4.92
N MET A 346 25.12 -2.95 -5.83
CA MET A 346 24.75 -2.39 -7.14
C MET A 346 23.84 -1.18 -7.02
N GLN A 347 22.86 -1.21 -6.13
CA GLN A 347 21.94 -0.10 -5.89
C GLN A 347 22.69 1.14 -5.38
N ILE A 348 23.56 0.98 -4.40
CA ILE A 348 24.39 2.08 -3.89
C ILE A 348 25.31 2.62 -5.01
N LYS A 349 25.87 1.74 -5.84
CA LYS A 349 26.70 2.15 -6.98
C LYS A 349 25.88 2.96 -8.00
N ARG A 350 24.69 2.49 -8.42
CA ARG A 350 23.80 3.21 -9.36
C ARG A 350 23.51 4.63 -8.88
N LEU A 351 23.23 4.80 -7.59
CA LEU A 351 22.95 6.11 -6.98
C LEU A 351 24.21 7.00 -6.96
N LYS A 352 25.35 6.47 -6.57
CA LYS A 352 26.62 7.21 -6.57
C LYS A 352 27.05 7.65 -7.98
N ASP A 353 26.81 6.80 -8.98
CA ASP A 353 27.13 7.13 -10.38
C ASP A 353 26.17 8.17 -10.95
N ALA A 354 24.89 8.14 -10.55
CA ALA A 354 23.93 9.20 -10.89
C ALA A 354 24.30 10.54 -10.25
N ARG A 355 24.69 10.56 -8.95
CA ARG A 355 25.14 11.78 -8.26
C ARG A 355 26.28 12.52 -8.96
N LYS A 356 27.17 11.80 -9.63
CA LYS A 356 28.31 12.41 -10.35
C LYS A 356 27.90 13.11 -11.64
N LYS A 357 26.69 12.86 -12.15
CA LYS A 357 26.18 13.40 -13.41
C LYS A 357 25.39 14.70 -13.24
N TYR A 358 25.04 15.03 -12.01
CA TYR A 358 24.34 16.22 -11.58
C TYR A 358 25.17 16.99 -10.55
#